data_4ff62fbf82e5ba0bf4f3ff15ed999778
#
_entry.id   4ff62fbf82e5ba0bf4f3ff15ed999778
#
_cell.length_a   1.000
_cell.length_b   1.000
_cell.length_c   1.000
_cell.angle_alpha   90.00
_cell.angle_beta   90.00
_cell.angle_gamma   90.00
#
_symmetry.space_group_name_H-M   'P 1'
#
loop_
_entity.id
_entity.type
_entity.pdbx_description
1 polymer ?
#
loop_
_entity_poly.entity_id
_entity_poly.type
_entity_poly.pdbx_seq_one_letter_code
_entity_poly.pdbx_strand_id
1 'polypeptide(L)'
;MKKQEKELMLKQIIEFERQTMFKLDVKNDKPYYQGFLMSTSDYLPDNLVIDGELRCFKESKKLPKGLKVKKKLDISETNITEIPYDCEFGSLDMSETKITKLRDNLELDELRTYNSSLQQLPKGLKVKGTLCISNTGITKIPDDCEFSELFSQDSKLTKLRDNLTLNYLNVRNSLLTELPKGLKVNGDLDISYTDIAEIPDDCDFDSLYMCSTRITRLRDNLILSDLWIDNSFLKELPKNLVVFNMLKMTNKSITALPIDCLVNRI
;
A
#
# COMPACT_ATOMS: atom_id res chain seq x y z
N MET A 1 18.15 -33.95 7.35
CA MET A 1 16.84 -34.40 6.77
C MET A 1 16.74 -35.93 6.84
N LYS A 2 15.60 -36.50 7.27
CA LYS A 2 15.36 -37.94 7.28
C LYS A 2 15.23 -38.49 5.85
N LYS A 3 15.54 -39.77 5.63
CA LYS A 3 15.52 -40.41 4.29
C LYS A 3 14.17 -40.23 3.59
N GLN A 4 13.05 -40.41 4.31
CA GLN A 4 11.70 -40.26 3.76
C GLN A 4 11.38 -38.82 3.34
N GLU A 5 11.83 -37.82 4.12
CA GLU A 5 11.66 -36.40 3.78
C GLU A 5 12.43 -36.04 2.50
N LYS A 6 13.64 -36.60 2.33
CA LYS A 6 14.42 -36.40 1.11
C LYS A 6 13.77 -37.03 -0.13
N GLU A 7 13.22 -38.23 0.01
CA GLU A 7 12.50 -38.90 -1.08
C GLU A 7 11.24 -38.11 -1.49
N LEU A 8 10.49 -37.57 -0.52
CA LEU A 8 9.31 -36.75 -0.79
C LEU A 8 9.69 -35.47 -1.52
N MET A 9 10.70 -34.76 -1.03
CA MET A 9 11.22 -33.53 -1.66
C MET A 9 11.63 -33.78 -3.13
N LEU A 10 12.38 -34.84 -3.40
CA LEU A 10 12.81 -35.17 -4.76
C LEU A 10 11.62 -35.48 -5.68
N LYS A 11 10.60 -36.17 -5.18
CA LYS A 11 9.34 -36.39 -5.96
C LYS A 11 8.64 -35.07 -6.29
N GLN A 12 8.55 -34.14 -5.34
CA GLN A 12 7.96 -32.83 -5.58
C GLN A 12 8.77 -32.01 -6.59
N ILE A 13 10.11 -32.04 -6.53
CA ILE A 13 10.98 -31.39 -7.52
C ILE A 13 10.75 -31.97 -8.92
N ILE A 14 10.75 -33.28 -9.07
CA ILE A 14 10.53 -33.95 -10.36
C ILE A 14 9.16 -33.59 -10.93
N GLU A 15 8.12 -33.58 -10.09
CA GLU A 15 6.77 -33.19 -10.53
C GLU A 15 6.72 -31.72 -10.97
N PHE A 16 7.34 -30.80 -10.20
CA PHE A 16 7.44 -29.39 -10.57
C PHE A 16 8.15 -29.21 -11.92
N GLU A 17 9.31 -29.87 -12.12
CA GLU A 17 10.07 -29.79 -13.36
C GLU A 17 9.34 -30.40 -14.56
N ARG A 18 8.50 -31.41 -14.31
CA ARG A 18 7.63 -32.00 -15.34
C ARG A 18 6.48 -31.09 -15.75
N GLN A 19 5.89 -30.37 -14.81
CA GLN A 19 4.74 -29.47 -15.04
C GLN A 19 5.17 -28.07 -15.50
N THR A 20 6.43 -27.71 -15.29
CA THR A 20 6.98 -26.41 -15.66
C THR A 20 8.24 -26.63 -16.50
N MET A 21 8.72 -25.65 -17.18
CA MET A 21 9.99 -25.73 -17.90
C MET A 21 11.20 -25.31 -17.03
N PHE A 22 10.96 -25.08 -15.75
CA PHE A 22 11.98 -24.62 -14.81
C PHE A 22 12.69 -25.79 -14.13
N LYS A 23 13.97 -25.58 -13.80
CA LYS A 23 14.80 -26.50 -13.04
C LYS A 23 15.06 -25.95 -11.65
N LEU A 24 15.01 -26.84 -10.67
CA LEU A 24 15.32 -26.51 -9.28
C LEU A 24 16.64 -27.14 -8.86
N ASP A 25 17.45 -26.35 -8.16
CA ASP A 25 18.62 -26.85 -7.44
C ASP A 25 18.21 -27.36 -6.06
N VAL A 26 19.16 -28.02 -5.37
CA VAL A 26 19.03 -28.36 -3.96
C VAL A 26 20.15 -27.67 -3.19
N LYS A 27 19.81 -26.76 -2.27
CA LYS A 27 20.75 -26.08 -1.39
C LYS A 27 20.33 -26.25 0.07
N ASN A 28 21.27 -26.67 0.92
CA ASN A 28 21.01 -26.91 2.35
C ASN A 28 19.79 -27.82 2.60
N ASP A 29 19.71 -28.92 1.86
CA ASP A 29 18.61 -29.88 1.93
C ASP A 29 17.20 -29.28 1.61
N LYS A 30 17.14 -28.23 0.79
CA LYS A 30 15.88 -27.58 0.36
C LYS A 30 15.87 -27.38 -1.14
N PRO A 31 14.68 -27.44 -1.81
CA PRO A 31 14.52 -26.97 -3.16
C PRO A 31 14.92 -25.50 -3.24
N TYR A 32 15.63 -25.12 -4.29
CA TYR A 32 16.18 -23.77 -4.45
C TYR A 32 16.04 -23.30 -5.89
N TYR A 33 15.66 -22.03 -6.05
CA TYR A 33 15.63 -21.32 -7.33
C TYR A 33 16.25 -19.94 -7.19
N GLN A 34 17.02 -19.51 -8.18
CA GLN A 34 17.60 -18.17 -8.21
C GLN A 34 16.99 -17.34 -9.32
N GLY A 35 16.49 -16.17 -8.99
CA GLY A 35 15.93 -15.20 -9.95
C GLY A 35 14.41 -15.07 -9.86
N PHE A 36 13.79 -14.71 -10.97
CA PHE A 36 12.35 -14.52 -11.08
C PHE A 36 11.68 -15.82 -11.55
N LEU A 37 10.76 -16.35 -10.74
CA LEU A 37 9.98 -17.53 -11.06
C LEU A 37 8.52 -17.17 -11.28
N MET A 38 7.94 -17.65 -12.39
CA MET A 38 6.50 -17.60 -12.65
C MET A 38 5.96 -19.03 -12.72
N SER A 39 4.98 -19.35 -11.89
CA SER A 39 4.43 -20.71 -11.84
C SER A 39 3.03 -20.75 -11.23
N THR A 40 2.28 -21.81 -11.54
CA THR A 40 1.13 -22.20 -10.72
C THR A 40 1.65 -22.75 -9.40
N SER A 41 1.21 -22.14 -8.29
CA SER A 41 1.73 -22.49 -6.96
C SER A 41 1.42 -23.93 -6.52
N ASP A 42 0.42 -24.56 -7.14
CA ASP A 42 0.00 -25.94 -6.81
C ASP A 42 1.09 -26.99 -7.08
N TYR A 43 2.06 -26.67 -7.93
CA TYR A 43 3.20 -27.55 -8.26
C TYR A 43 4.49 -27.20 -7.52
N LEU A 44 4.52 -26.09 -6.79
CA LEU A 44 5.71 -25.68 -6.04
C LEU A 44 5.98 -26.67 -4.89
N PRO A 45 7.22 -27.16 -4.73
CA PRO A 45 7.55 -28.07 -3.64
C PRO A 45 7.56 -27.36 -2.28
N ASP A 46 7.26 -28.10 -1.22
CA ASP A 46 7.37 -27.60 0.14
C ASP A 46 8.81 -27.18 0.48
N ASN A 47 8.95 -26.18 1.33
CA ASN A 47 10.22 -25.60 1.75
C ASN A 47 11.07 -25.00 0.62
N LEU A 48 10.46 -24.68 -0.53
CA LEU A 48 11.14 -24.03 -1.64
C LEU A 48 11.71 -22.67 -1.20
N VAL A 49 12.96 -22.44 -1.55
CA VAL A 49 13.66 -21.17 -1.34
C VAL A 49 13.86 -20.50 -2.71
N ILE A 50 13.30 -19.33 -2.88
CA ILE A 50 13.49 -18.49 -4.07
C ILE A 50 14.36 -17.29 -3.69
N ASP A 51 15.59 -17.26 -4.23
CA ASP A 51 16.49 -16.12 -4.10
C ASP A 51 16.17 -15.10 -5.19
N GLY A 52 15.03 -14.46 -5.05
CA GLY A 52 14.45 -13.56 -6.04
C GLY A 52 12.95 -13.34 -5.79
N GLU A 53 12.19 -13.33 -6.86
CA GLU A 53 10.76 -13.04 -6.85
C GLU A 53 9.94 -14.24 -7.32
N LEU A 54 8.75 -14.42 -6.76
CA LEU A 54 7.76 -15.39 -7.22
C LEU A 54 6.49 -14.66 -7.64
N ARG A 55 6.03 -14.93 -8.87
CA ARG A 55 4.67 -14.59 -9.30
C ARG A 55 3.86 -15.86 -9.55
N CYS A 56 2.72 -15.97 -8.88
CA CYS A 56 1.80 -17.06 -9.06
C CYS A 56 0.79 -16.77 -10.18
N PHE A 57 0.45 -17.78 -10.99
CA PHE A 57 -0.60 -17.64 -11.98
C PHE A 57 -1.99 -17.66 -11.34
N LYS A 58 -2.97 -17.10 -12.04
CA LYS A 58 -4.37 -16.95 -11.61
C LYS A 58 -5.02 -18.25 -11.11
N GLU A 59 -4.63 -19.38 -11.71
CA GLU A 59 -5.14 -20.72 -11.37
C GLU A 59 -4.65 -21.24 -10.02
N SER A 60 -3.64 -20.58 -9.43
CA SER A 60 -3.06 -20.97 -8.14
C SER A 60 -4.10 -20.93 -7.03
N LYS A 61 -4.17 -22.01 -6.22
CA LYS A 61 -5.17 -22.17 -5.15
C LYS A 61 -4.56 -22.19 -3.76
N LYS A 62 -3.28 -22.55 -3.65
CA LYS A 62 -2.57 -22.68 -2.36
C LYS A 62 -1.09 -22.37 -2.53
N LEU A 63 -0.43 -21.97 -1.45
CA LEU A 63 1.02 -21.88 -1.37
C LEU A 63 1.59 -23.14 -0.69
N PRO A 64 2.83 -23.58 -1.06
CA PRO A 64 3.50 -24.68 -0.37
C PRO A 64 3.89 -24.26 1.04
N LYS A 65 3.99 -25.23 1.96
CA LYS A 65 4.48 -24.99 3.33
C LYS A 65 5.96 -24.60 3.30
N GLY A 66 6.35 -23.71 4.22
CA GLY A 66 7.74 -23.29 4.40
C GLY A 66 8.34 -22.56 3.19
N LEU A 67 7.50 -22.02 2.27
CA LEU A 67 7.95 -21.22 1.13
C LEU A 67 8.72 -19.99 1.63
N LYS A 68 9.91 -19.76 1.05
CA LYS A 68 10.72 -18.57 1.31
C LYS A 68 11.01 -17.83 0.02
N VAL A 69 10.55 -16.59 -0.10
CA VAL A 69 10.78 -15.71 -1.24
C VAL A 69 11.55 -14.47 -0.74
N LYS A 70 12.82 -14.35 -1.10
CA LYS A 70 13.67 -13.28 -0.53
C LYS A 70 13.25 -11.87 -0.92
N LYS A 71 12.67 -11.71 -2.11
CA LYS A 71 12.17 -10.41 -2.58
C LYS A 71 10.65 -10.37 -2.55
N LYS A 72 10.00 -10.28 -3.69
CA LYS A 72 8.55 -10.12 -3.82
C LYS A 72 7.84 -11.46 -4.05
N LEU A 73 6.83 -11.74 -3.22
CA LEU A 73 5.79 -12.74 -3.47
C LEU A 73 4.58 -12.02 -4.09
N ASP A 74 4.31 -12.30 -5.35
CA ASP A 74 3.15 -11.79 -6.08
C ASP A 74 2.13 -12.92 -6.28
N ILE A 75 1.04 -12.83 -5.52
CA ILE A 75 -0.11 -13.75 -5.60
C ILE A 75 -1.37 -13.00 -6.04
N SER A 76 -1.21 -11.83 -6.64
CA SER A 76 -2.32 -11.01 -7.11
C SER A 76 -3.19 -11.76 -8.12
N GLU A 77 -4.50 -11.49 -8.12
CA GLU A 77 -5.51 -12.09 -9.01
C GLU A 77 -5.62 -13.62 -8.90
N THR A 78 -5.04 -14.26 -7.88
CA THR A 78 -5.06 -15.71 -7.71
C THR A 78 -6.30 -16.19 -6.92
N ASN A 79 -6.54 -17.50 -6.97
CA ASN A 79 -7.56 -18.15 -6.14
C ASN A 79 -7.03 -18.62 -4.77
N ILE A 80 -5.85 -18.12 -4.36
CA ILE A 80 -5.27 -18.38 -3.04
C ILE A 80 -6.12 -17.67 -1.98
N THR A 81 -6.53 -18.41 -0.95
CA THR A 81 -7.39 -17.90 0.14
C THR A 81 -6.68 -17.74 1.46
N GLU A 82 -5.47 -18.32 1.59
CA GLU A 82 -4.66 -18.22 2.81
C GLU A 82 -3.16 -18.30 2.50
N ILE A 83 -2.35 -17.68 3.35
CA ILE A 83 -0.90 -17.77 3.32
C ILE A 83 -0.47 -18.63 4.52
N PRO A 84 0.23 -19.77 4.30
CA PRO A 84 0.74 -20.59 5.40
C PRO A 84 1.59 -19.76 6.37
N TYR A 85 1.45 -20.02 7.67
CA TYR A 85 2.11 -19.24 8.73
C TYR A 85 3.65 -19.27 8.62
N ASP A 86 4.21 -20.34 8.10
CA ASP A 86 5.64 -20.61 7.93
C ASP A 86 6.23 -20.05 6.61
N CYS A 87 5.44 -19.33 5.81
CA CYS A 87 5.94 -18.62 4.64
C CYS A 87 6.69 -17.34 5.03
N GLU A 88 7.81 -17.07 4.34
CA GLU A 88 8.61 -15.87 4.51
C GLU A 88 8.77 -15.14 3.16
N PHE A 89 8.64 -13.83 3.15
CA PHE A 89 8.78 -13.01 1.93
C PHE A 89 9.19 -11.58 2.29
N GLY A 90 9.93 -10.92 1.38
CA GLY A 90 10.37 -9.54 1.58
C GLY A 90 9.26 -8.52 1.31
N SER A 91 8.50 -8.72 0.22
CA SER A 91 7.32 -7.92 -0.13
C SER A 91 6.17 -8.85 -0.50
N LEU A 92 4.92 -8.39 -0.30
CA LEU A 92 3.73 -9.15 -0.63
C LEU A 92 2.78 -8.31 -1.49
N ASP A 93 2.38 -8.89 -2.63
CA ASP A 93 1.26 -8.41 -3.43
C ASP A 93 0.17 -9.49 -3.42
N MET A 94 -0.93 -9.20 -2.72
CA MET A 94 -2.12 -10.04 -2.65
C MET A 94 -3.37 -9.32 -3.18
N SER A 95 -3.15 -8.38 -4.08
CA SER A 95 -4.24 -7.62 -4.71
C SER A 95 -5.23 -8.56 -5.40
N GLU A 96 -6.51 -8.22 -5.33
CA GLU A 96 -7.61 -8.99 -5.97
C GLU A 96 -7.71 -10.45 -5.51
N THR A 97 -7.29 -10.75 -4.28
CA THR A 97 -7.44 -12.09 -3.69
C THR A 97 -8.59 -12.16 -2.68
N LYS A 98 -8.97 -13.38 -2.33
CA LYS A 98 -9.97 -13.66 -1.28
C LYS A 98 -9.35 -13.87 0.11
N ILE A 99 -8.09 -13.50 0.29
CA ILE A 99 -7.41 -13.60 1.59
C ILE A 99 -8.05 -12.59 2.56
N THR A 100 -8.48 -13.08 3.71
CA THR A 100 -9.18 -12.28 4.73
C THR A 100 -8.32 -11.95 5.94
N LYS A 101 -7.17 -12.61 6.09
CA LYS A 101 -6.31 -12.48 7.28
C LYS A 101 -4.83 -12.67 6.94
N LEU A 102 -3.98 -11.87 7.57
CA LEU A 102 -2.53 -12.02 7.61
C LEU A 102 -2.08 -12.34 9.04
N ARG A 103 -0.91 -12.96 9.21
CA ARG A 103 -0.32 -13.22 10.52
C ARG A 103 0.17 -11.94 11.17
N ASP A 104 0.17 -11.86 12.49
CA ASP A 104 0.73 -10.76 13.26
C ASP A 104 2.26 -10.65 13.11
N ASN A 105 2.80 -9.47 13.41
CA ASN A 105 4.23 -9.16 13.40
C ASN A 105 4.90 -9.43 12.03
N LEU A 106 4.22 -9.13 10.94
CA LEU A 106 4.83 -9.15 9.62
C LEU A 106 5.75 -7.95 9.44
N GLU A 107 6.97 -8.22 8.94
CA GLU A 107 7.93 -7.21 8.52
C GLU A 107 8.15 -7.33 7.02
N LEU A 108 7.81 -6.28 6.26
CA LEU A 108 7.82 -6.25 4.80
C LEU A 108 8.48 -4.98 4.28
N ASP A 109 9.03 -5.05 3.08
CA ASP A 109 9.44 -3.85 2.36
C ASP A 109 8.22 -3.14 1.74
N GLU A 110 7.24 -3.91 1.24
CA GLU A 110 6.00 -3.41 0.65
C GLU A 110 4.85 -4.39 0.89
N LEU A 111 3.63 -3.86 1.14
CA LEU A 111 2.39 -4.64 1.22
C LEU A 111 1.33 -4.04 0.30
N ARG A 112 0.88 -4.80 -0.69
CA ARG A 112 -0.24 -4.44 -1.57
C ARG A 112 -1.41 -5.38 -1.37
N THR A 113 -2.57 -4.80 -1.04
CA THR A 113 -3.83 -5.53 -0.79
C THR A 113 -4.99 -4.92 -1.58
N TYR A 114 -4.70 -4.18 -2.66
CA TYR A 114 -5.72 -3.54 -3.47
C TYR A 114 -6.85 -4.52 -3.84
N ASN A 115 -8.10 -4.08 -3.65
CA ASN A 115 -9.29 -4.87 -4.01
C ASN A 115 -9.31 -6.31 -3.45
N SER A 116 -8.67 -6.54 -2.30
CA SER A 116 -8.67 -7.83 -1.62
C SER A 116 -9.80 -7.93 -0.59
N SER A 117 -10.04 -9.15 -0.10
CA SER A 117 -11.04 -9.40 0.95
C SER A 117 -10.54 -9.11 2.37
N LEU A 118 -9.36 -8.49 2.52
CA LEU A 118 -8.78 -8.17 3.83
C LEU A 118 -9.65 -7.16 4.59
N GLN A 119 -10.05 -7.49 5.84
CA GLN A 119 -10.92 -6.66 6.66
C GLN A 119 -10.18 -5.89 7.74
N GLN A 120 -8.97 -6.34 8.10
CA GLN A 120 -8.14 -5.70 9.12
C GLN A 120 -6.66 -5.99 8.88
N LEU A 121 -5.81 -5.04 9.24
CA LEU A 121 -4.37 -5.25 9.26
C LEU A 121 -3.96 -6.07 10.48
N PRO A 122 -2.88 -6.88 10.37
CA PRO A 122 -2.34 -7.62 11.51
C PRO A 122 -1.70 -6.67 12.52
N LYS A 123 -1.67 -7.07 13.80
CA LYS A 123 -0.96 -6.33 14.85
C LYS A 123 0.55 -6.37 14.61
N GLY A 124 1.24 -5.30 14.98
CA GLY A 124 2.68 -5.19 14.84
C GLY A 124 3.18 -5.25 13.39
N LEU A 125 2.33 -4.92 12.41
CA LEU A 125 2.73 -4.85 11.00
C LEU A 125 3.77 -3.75 10.80
N LYS A 126 4.91 -4.10 10.20
CA LYS A 126 5.93 -3.14 9.79
C LYS A 126 6.14 -3.20 8.28
N VAL A 127 5.92 -2.09 7.61
CA VAL A 127 6.13 -1.92 6.17
C VAL A 127 7.13 -0.78 5.97
N LYS A 128 8.35 -1.07 5.49
CA LYS A 128 9.38 -0.04 5.33
C LYS A 128 9.01 1.03 4.31
N GLY A 129 8.30 0.64 3.25
CA GLY A 129 7.86 1.50 2.16
C GLY A 129 6.33 1.62 2.11
N THR A 130 5.77 1.14 1.02
CA THR A 130 4.36 1.35 0.65
C THR A 130 3.42 0.33 1.31
N LEU A 131 2.43 0.85 2.04
CA LEU A 131 1.23 0.14 2.47
C LEU A 131 0.06 0.54 1.57
N CYS A 132 -0.40 -0.36 0.70
CA CYS A 132 -1.58 -0.15 -0.15
C CYS A 132 -2.75 -1.00 0.37
N ILE A 133 -3.78 -0.31 0.88
CA ILE A 133 -5.05 -0.88 1.39
C ILE A 133 -6.26 -0.34 0.62
N SER A 134 -6.02 0.18 -0.59
CA SER A 134 -7.07 0.79 -1.41
C SER A 134 -8.14 -0.24 -1.79
N ASN A 135 -9.39 0.22 -1.81
CA ASN A 135 -10.56 -0.60 -2.14
C ASN A 135 -10.67 -1.88 -1.29
N THR A 136 -10.38 -1.77 0.02
CA THR A 136 -10.52 -2.88 0.98
C THR A 136 -11.59 -2.58 2.03
N GLY A 137 -11.95 -3.59 2.82
CA GLY A 137 -12.86 -3.46 3.96
C GLY A 137 -12.23 -2.87 5.22
N ILE A 138 -10.96 -2.47 5.19
CA ILE A 138 -10.22 -1.97 6.35
C ILE A 138 -10.78 -0.62 6.80
N THR A 139 -11.21 -0.53 8.06
CA THR A 139 -11.80 0.69 8.64
C THR A 139 -10.84 1.47 9.52
N LYS A 140 -9.78 0.83 10.02
CA LYS A 140 -8.75 1.46 10.87
C LYS A 140 -7.40 0.77 10.70
N ILE A 141 -6.34 1.53 10.93
CA ILE A 141 -4.97 1.04 11.01
C ILE A 141 -4.60 0.91 12.50
N PRO A 142 -4.12 -0.25 12.99
CA PRO A 142 -3.63 -0.39 14.35
C PRO A 142 -2.51 0.61 14.68
N ASP A 143 -2.47 1.13 15.90
CA ASP A 143 -1.50 2.16 16.30
C ASP A 143 -0.04 1.65 16.33
N ASP A 144 0.17 0.35 16.42
CA ASP A 144 1.46 -0.34 16.39
C ASP A 144 1.95 -0.66 14.96
N CYS A 145 1.19 -0.27 13.93
CA CYS A 145 1.63 -0.41 12.54
C CYS A 145 2.61 0.69 12.16
N GLU A 146 3.68 0.31 11.46
CA GLU A 146 4.69 1.21 10.89
C GLU A 146 4.66 1.15 9.37
N PHE A 147 4.69 2.30 8.69
CA PHE A 147 4.76 2.42 7.22
C PHE A 147 5.25 3.81 6.84
N SER A 148 5.84 3.94 5.64
CA SER A 148 6.34 5.21 5.11
C SER A 148 5.38 5.90 4.15
N GLU A 149 4.58 5.12 3.43
CA GLU A 149 3.61 5.61 2.45
C GLU A 149 2.28 4.88 2.63
N LEU A 150 1.17 5.60 2.51
CA LEU A 150 -0.17 5.02 2.61
C LEU A 150 -1.00 5.33 1.36
N PHE A 151 -1.42 4.27 0.68
CA PHE A 151 -2.44 4.31 -0.36
C PHE A 151 -3.71 3.66 0.18
N SER A 152 -4.74 4.46 0.38
CA SER A 152 -6.03 4.05 0.98
C SER A 152 -7.21 4.66 0.23
N GLN A 153 -7.07 4.82 -1.11
CA GLN A 153 -8.17 5.32 -1.93
C GLN A 153 -9.34 4.33 -1.95
N ASP A 154 -10.55 4.86 -2.10
CA ASP A 154 -11.79 4.07 -2.21
C ASP A 154 -11.96 3.08 -1.04
N SER A 155 -11.40 3.40 0.13
CA SER A 155 -11.39 2.54 1.30
C SER A 155 -12.46 2.94 2.34
N LYS A 156 -12.69 2.06 3.30
CA LYS A 156 -13.57 2.32 4.44
C LYS A 156 -12.83 2.93 5.63
N LEU A 157 -11.61 3.44 5.43
CA LEU A 157 -10.80 4.03 6.50
C LEU A 157 -11.50 5.25 7.09
N THR A 158 -11.68 5.26 8.41
CA THR A 158 -12.39 6.33 9.14
C THR A 158 -11.48 7.16 10.05
N LYS A 159 -10.28 6.65 10.39
CA LYS A 159 -9.37 7.33 11.31
C LYS A 159 -7.91 6.96 11.07
N LEU A 160 -7.03 7.94 11.26
CA LEU A 160 -5.57 7.81 11.36
C LEU A 160 -5.12 8.24 12.77
N ARG A 161 -3.99 7.71 13.26
CA ARG A 161 -3.40 8.12 14.55
C ARG A 161 -2.76 9.50 14.47
N ASP A 162 -2.71 10.22 15.58
CA ASP A 162 -2.01 11.50 15.68
C ASP A 162 -0.49 11.37 15.52
N ASN A 163 0.17 12.47 15.18
CA ASN A 163 1.61 12.59 14.98
C ASN A 163 2.20 11.61 13.95
N LEU A 164 1.41 11.28 12.93
CA LEU A 164 1.83 10.41 11.84
C LEU A 164 2.79 11.18 10.92
N THR A 165 3.95 10.57 10.61
CA THR A 165 4.90 11.11 9.63
C THR A 165 5.03 10.14 8.47
N LEU A 166 4.77 10.62 7.26
CA LEU A 166 4.74 9.83 6.02
C LEU A 166 5.50 10.57 4.91
N ASN A 167 5.94 9.80 3.91
CA ASN A 167 6.43 10.38 2.66
C ASN A 167 5.29 10.67 1.66
N TYR A 168 4.20 9.89 1.76
CA TYR A 168 3.04 10.02 0.88
C TYR A 168 1.77 9.56 1.59
N LEU A 169 0.68 10.33 1.44
CA LEU A 169 -0.63 9.95 1.98
C LEU A 169 -1.72 10.18 0.94
N ASN A 170 -2.36 9.08 0.52
CA ASN A 170 -3.54 9.14 -0.34
C ASN A 170 -4.72 8.45 0.33
N VAL A 171 -5.68 9.25 0.76
CA VAL A 171 -6.96 8.82 1.37
C VAL A 171 -8.17 9.27 0.53
N ARG A 172 -7.91 9.54 -0.76
CA ARG A 172 -8.96 9.94 -1.71
C ARG A 172 -10.16 9.01 -1.65
N ASN A 173 -11.38 9.59 -1.63
CA ASN A 173 -12.64 8.85 -1.60
C ASN A 173 -12.71 7.79 -0.47
N SER A 174 -12.10 8.09 0.68
CA SER A 174 -12.23 7.29 1.90
C SER A 174 -13.32 7.84 2.80
N LEU A 175 -13.64 7.12 3.89
CA LEU A 175 -14.61 7.58 4.90
C LEU A 175 -13.96 8.44 5.99
N LEU A 176 -12.74 8.95 5.77
CA LEU A 176 -12.06 9.83 6.70
C LEU A 176 -12.78 11.19 6.76
N THR A 177 -13.10 11.66 7.95
CA THR A 177 -13.80 12.93 8.17
C THR A 177 -12.92 14.00 8.82
N GLU A 178 -11.75 13.60 9.33
CA GLU A 178 -10.78 14.49 9.97
C GLU A 178 -9.35 14.01 9.68
N LEU A 179 -8.41 14.95 9.61
CA LEU A 179 -6.98 14.65 9.61
C LEU A 179 -6.46 14.55 11.05
N PRO A 180 -5.46 13.66 11.31
CA PRO A 180 -4.86 13.57 12.63
C PRO A 180 -4.06 14.83 12.96
N LYS A 181 -3.98 15.20 14.25
CA LYS A 181 -3.13 16.29 14.72
C LYS A 181 -1.67 15.96 14.50
N GLY A 182 -0.87 16.97 14.18
CA GLY A 182 0.56 16.82 13.95
C GLY A 182 0.92 15.92 12.77
N LEU A 183 0.02 15.76 11.79
CA LEU A 183 0.29 15.02 10.55
C LEU A 183 1.42 15.71 9.77
N LYS A 184 2.44 14.93 9.39
CA LYS A 184 3.50 15.37 8.49
C LYS A 184 3.57 14.47 7.27
N VAL A 185 3.46 15.05 6.08
CA VAL A 185 3.60 14.35 4.80
C VAL A 185 4.73 15.04 4.01
N ASN A 186 5.89 14.41 3.92
CA ASN A 186 7.07 15.00 3.25
C ASN A 186 6.88 15.18 1.73
N GLY A 187 5.81 14.66 1.15
CA GLY A 187 5.42 14.77 -0.24
C GLY A 187 3.92 15.08 -0.38
N ASP A 188 3.22 14.29 -1.17
CA ASP A 188 1.84 14.57 -1.54
C ASP A 188 0.83 14.09 -0.50
N LEU A 189 -0.11 14.98 -0.15
CA LEU A 189 -1.31 14.71 0.62
C LEU A 189 -2.54 14.77 -0.30
N ASP A 190 -3.15 13.61 -0.62
CA ASP A 190 -4.42 13.57 -1.37
C ASP A 190 -5.58 13.19 -0.45
N ILE A 191 -6.41 14.17 -0.15
CA ILE A 191 -7.66 14.07 0.62
C ILE A 191 -8.90 14.31 -0.26
N SER A 192 -8.74 14.31 -1.56
CA SER A 192 -9.83 14.60 -2.50
C SER A 192 -11.01 13.65 -2.31
N TYR A 193 -12.23 14.17 -2.51
CA TYR A 193 -13.49 13.40 -2.40
C TYR A 193 -13.71 12.80 -1.02
N THR A 194 -13.24 13.45 0.04
CA THR A 194 -13.52 13.10 1.44
C THR A 194 -14.45 14.11 2.08
N ASP A 195 -15.06 13.74 3.21
CA ASP A 195 -15.88 14.65 4.02
C ASP A 195 -15.04 15.50 5.00
N ILE A 196 -13.72 15.57 4.83
CA ILE A 196 -12.84 16.41 5.64
C ILE A 196 -13.24 17.87 5.47
N ALA A 197 -13.50 18.55 6.60
CA ALA A 197 -13.97 19.91 6.64
C ALA A 197 -12.90 20.94 7.04
N GLU A 198 -11.79 20.48 7.64
CA GLU A 198 -10.67 21.33 8.04
C GLU A 198 -9.34 20.60 7.99
N ILE A 199 -8.26 21.35 7.79
CA ILE A 199 -6.87 20.88 7.94
C ILE A 199 -6.33 21.54 9.21
N PRO A 200 -5.92 20.74 10.23
CA PRO A 200 -5.28 21.30 11.42
C PRO A 200 -4.06 22.17 11.08
N ASP A 201 -3.88 23.28 11.78
CA ASP A 201 -2.79 24.24 11.50
C ASP A 201 -1.39 23.65 11.76
N ASP A 202 -1.29 22.55 12.53
CA ASP A 202 -0.07 21.81 12.84
C ASP A 202 0.26 20.71 11.82
N CYS A 203 -0.57 20.55 10.77
CA CYS A 203 -0.26 19.66 9.66
C CYS A 203 0.76 20.27 8.70
N ASP A 204 1.66 19.44 8.18
CA ASP A 204 2.68 19.83 7.21
C ASP A 204 2.69 18.91 5.99
N PHE A 205 2.83 19.45 4.78
CA PHE A 205 2.80 18.73 3.52
C PHE A 205 3.43 19.56 2.40
N ASP A 206 3.99 18.88 1.39
CA ASP A 206 4.62 19.53 0.23
C ASP A 206 3.61 19.86 -0.87
N SER A 207 2.71 18.94 -1.19
CA SER A 207 1.61 19.15 -2.15
C SER A 207 0.27 18.80 -1.51
N LEU A 208 -0.80 19.52 -1.90
CA LEU A 208 -2.15 19.31 -1.39
C LEU A 208 -3.14 19.09 -2.54
N TYR A 209 -3.79 17.94 -2.53
CA TYR A 209 -4.91 17.60 -3.41
C TYR A 209 -6.17 17.47 -2.55
N MET A 210 -7.08 18.44 -2.66
CA MET A 210 -8.32 18.52 -1.87
C MET A 210 -9.55 18.79 -2.72
N CYS A 211 -9.57 18.23 -3.93
CA CYS A 211 -10.71 18.37 -4.82
C CYS A 211 -11.98 17.80 -4.20
N SER A 212 -13.10 18.51 -4.35
CA SER A 212 -14.42 18.05 -3.83
C SER A 212 -14.42 17.73 -2.33
N THR A 213 -13.73 18.53 -1.52
CA THR A 213 -13.76 18.46 -0.05
C THR A 213 -14.66 19.54 0.53
N ARG A 214 -14.98 19.42 1.84
CA ARG A 214 -15.77 20.45 2.57
C ARG A 214 -14.91 21.55 3.19
N ILE A 215 -13.62 21.61 2.90
CA ILE A 215 -12.69 22.59 3.45
C ILE A 215 -13.08 23.98 2.94
N THR A 216 -13.28 24.91 3.88
CA THR A 216 -13.68 26.30 3.60
C THR A 216 -12.58 27.30 3.79
N ARG A 217 -11.47 26.91 4.45
CA ARG A 217 -10.32 27.76 4.78
C ARG A 217 -9.03 26.94 4.78
N LEU A 218 -7.94 27.54 4.33
CA LEU A 218 -6.56 27.09 4.53
C LEU A 218 -5.84 28.10 5.41
N ARG A 219 -4.80 27.66 6.15
CA ARG A 219 -3.95 28.56 6.93
C ARG A 219 -3.16 29.50 6.01
N ASP A 220 -2.83 30.70 6.51
CA ASP A 220 -1.97 31.65 5.81
C ASP A 220 -0.51 31.15 5.74
N ASN A 221 0.28 31.75 4.85
CA ASN A 221 1.72 31.47 4.64
C ASN A 221 2.00 30.04 4.21
N LEU A 222 1.11 29.41 3.45
CA LEU A 222 1.37 28.10 2.86
C LEU A 222 2.36 28.21 1.70
N ILE A 223 3.34 27.30 1.71
CA ILE A 223 4.30 27.11 0.63
C ILE A 223 4.15 25.69 0.15
N LEU A 224 3.73 25.51 -1.12
CA LEU A 224 3.39 24.21 -1.70
C LEU A 224 4.06 24.02 -3.05
N SER A 225 4.36 22.78 -3.40
CA SER A 225 4.71 22.40 -4.75
C SER A 225 3.48 22.42 -5.66
N ASP A 226 2.40 21.76 -5.27
CA ASP A 226 1.13 21.72 -6.01
C ASP A 226 -0.07 21.98 -5.08
N LEU A 227 -1.10 22.65 -5.61
CA LEU A 227 -2.37 22.84 -4.92
C LEU A 227 -3.54 22.59 -5.88
N TRP A 228 -4.31 21.50 -5.64
CA TRP A 228 -5.51 21.20 -6.42
C TRP A 228 -6.76 21.31 -5.56
N ILE A 229 -7.65 22.25 -5.94
CA ILE A 229 -8.82 22.64 -5.14
C ILE A 229 -10.13 22.63 -5.96
N ASP A 230 -10.15 21.87 -7.07
CA ASP A 230 -11.34 21.79 -7.92
C ASP A 230 -12.58 21.36 -7.13
N ASN A 231 -13.68 22.10 -7.29
CA ASN A 231 -14.96 21.81 -6.62
C ASN A 231 -14.90 21.74 -5.09
N SER A 232 -13.86 22.30 -4.45
CA SER A 232 -13.81 22.43 -3.00
C SER A 232 -14.75 23.56 -2.53
N PHE A 233 -15.04 23.59 -1.21
CA PHE A 233 -15.83 24.68 -0.61
C PHE A 233 -14.96 25.88 -0.19
N LEU A 234 -13.69 25.92 -0.59
CA LEU A 234 -12.79 27.02 -0.30
C LEU A 234 -13.35 28.34 -0.88
N LYS A 235 -13.43 29.37 -0.04
CA LYS A 235 -14.02 30.66 -0.40
C LYS A 235 -13.00 31.67 -0.91
N GLU A 236 -11.78 31.57 -0.38
CA GLU A 236 -10.66 32.46 -0.71
C GLU A 236 -9.35 31.69 -0.58
N LEU A 237 -8.33 32.12 -1.30
CA LEU A 237 -6.97 31.60 -1.12
C LEU A 237 -6.33 32.23 0.13
N PRO A 238 -5.46 31.48 0.84
CA PRO A 238 -4.78 32.02 2.02
C PRO A 238 -3.82 33.14 1.64
N LYS A 239 -3.57 34.05 2.59
CA LYS A 239 -2.57 35.13 2.42
C LYS A 239 -1.17 34.55 2.29
N ASN A 240 -0.31 35.21 1.52
CA ASN A 240 1.07 34.78 1.27
C ASN A 240 1.20 33.33 0.78
N LEU A 241 0.23 32.84 0.03
CA LEU A 241 0.30 31.51 -0.60
C LEU A 241 1.39 31.49 -1.68
N VAL A 242 2.26 30.50 -1.61
CA VAL A 242 3.24 30.21 -2.67
C VAL A 242 2.99 28.83 -3.24
N VAL A 243 2.83 28.72 -4.57
CA VAL A 243 2.69 27.46 -5.29
C VAL A 243 3.75 27.40 -6.41
N PHE A 244 4.72 26.50 -6.27
CA PHE A 244 5.85 26.44 -7.18
C PHE A 244 5.54 25.83 -8.54
N ASN A 245 4.68 24.81 -8.60
CA ASN A 245 4.39 24.08 -9.85
C ASN A 245 3.01 24.45 -10.41
N MET A 246 1.93 23.94 -9.80
CA MET A 246 0.59 24.11 -10.34
C MET A 246 -0.46 24.40 -9.27
N LEU A 247 -1.19 25.49 -9.48
CA LEU A 247 -2.47 25.73 -8.82
C LEU A 247 -3.60 25.32 -9.78
N LYS A 248 -4.36 24.29 -9.43
CA LYS A 248 -5.52 23.86 -10.19
C LYS A 248 -6.79 24.19 -9.45
N MET A 249 -7.63 25.06 -10.05
CA MET A 249 -8.88 25.47 -9.45
C MET A 249 -9.94 25.75 -10.52
N THR A 250 -11.13 25.20 -10.31
CA THR A 250 -12.33 25.50 -11.09
C THR A 250 -13.44 26.12 -10.23
N ASN A 251 -13.06 26.54 -9.03
CA ASN A 251 -13.96 27.14 -8.04
C ASN A 251 -14.48 28.49 -8.52
N LYS A 252 -15.76 28.58 -8.82
CA LYS A 252 -16.42 29.84 -9.19
C LYS A 252 -16.46 30.85 -8.03
N SER A 253 -16.25 30.41 -6.79
CA SER A 253 -16.24 31.28 -5.61
C SER A 253 -14.95 32.08 -5.48
N ILE A 254 -13.83 31.60 -6.08
CA ILE A 254 -12.53 32.26 -6.06
C ILE A 254 -12.39 33.00 -7.39
N THR A 255 -12.61 34.30 -7.39
CA THR A 255 -12.66 35.12 -8.61
C THR A 255 -11.36 35.85 -8.90
N ALA A 256 -10.45 35.93 -7.94
CA ALA A 256 -9.15 36.60 -8.09
C ALA A 256 -8.09 35.97 -7.19
N LEU A 257 -6.84 36.02 -7.64
CA LEU A 257 -5.69 35.74 -6.79
C LEU A 257 -5.43 36.92 -5.85
N PRO A 258 -5.16 36.70 -4.54
CA PRO A 258 -4.67 37.73 -3.67
C PRO A 258 -3.35 38.34 -4.19
N ILE A 259 -3.12 39.63 -3.94
CA ILE A 259 -1.94 40.35 -4.44
C ILE A 259 -0.62 39.77 -3.92
N ASP A 260 -0.67 39.12 -2.77
CA ASP A 260 0.43 38.49 -2.07
C ASP A 260 0.65 37.02 -2.40
N CYS A 261 -0.13 36.44 -3.35
CA CYS A 261 0.03 35.08 -3.81
C CYS A 261 1.07 35.00 -4.94
N LEU A 262 1.98 34.03 -4.84
CA LEU A 262 2.94 33.68 -5.88
C LEU A 262 2.58 32.31 -6.45
N VAL A 263 2.12 32.27 -7.70
CA VAL A 263 1.73 31.04 -8.38
C VAL A 263 2.43 30.95 -9.72
N ASN A 264 3.16 29.86 -9.96
CA ASN A 264 3.92 29.67 -11.19
C ASN A 264 3.04 29.28 -12.40
N ARG A 265 2.00 28.42 -12.17
CA ARG A 265 1.06 27.97 -13.20
C ARG A 265 -0.35 27.82 -12.59
N ILE A 266 -1.35 28.21 -13.37
CA ILE A 266 -2.78 28.09 -13.04
C ILE A 266 -3.46 27.20 -14.07
#